data_d12dd783deb824853f1c57434af22d04
#
_entry.id   d12dd783deb824853f1c57434af22d04
#
_cell.length_a   1.000
_cell.length_b   1.000
_cell.length_c   1.000
_cell.angle_alpha   90.00
_cell.angle_beta   90.00
_cell.angle_gamma   90.00
#
_symmetry.space_group_name_H-M   'P 1'
#
loop_
_entity.id
_entity.type
_entity.pdbx_description
1 polymer ?
#
loop_
_entity_poly.entity_id
_entity_poly.type
_entity_poly.pdbx_seq_one_letter_code
_entity_poly.pdbx_strand_id
1 'polypeptide(L)'
;MKTNTRINLHCHSMFSDGEPTPEALADKLATAGVAYAALTDHDTIEGLARFHLALKRHNIGFLSGVEITTQHQGREIHLLAYGFDPLHPELKATLQLLQHDRRSRVQGPLRRMPSQIQPPKLEGEPAPRVAATGKIEIEEAIALVHRAGGRAFLAHPLNYESEPGALTAFVADLQAMGLDGIEVTADHGGGPEREMLQDLARQRGLLISLGTDLHSIGGADKSTLGVEMPVESWKRFVRSMGSAAGPMTSSREAGEALETDFMEEAGQRRWSSFRPRIVVPSLLAIMLFVVAIWGMILPAMERILEDRKRDMIRELTHTALSLLAEAEREERAGLISRSQAQRKAKEYIGALRYGKEGKDYFWIQDMSPRMLMHPYRPDLNGQDVSGFTDPRG
;
A
#
# COMPACT_ATOMS: atom_id res chain seq x y z
N MET A 1 -9.60 31.62 16.82
CA MET A 1 -9.68 30.15 16.63
C MET A 1 -9.42 29.88 15.16
N LYS A 2 -8.68 28.83 14.80
CA LYS A 2 -8.50 28.48 13.38
C LYS A 2 -9.87 28.02 12.82
N THR A 3 -10.32 28.66 11.77
CA THR A 3 -11.60 28.34 11.11
C THR A 3 -11.50 27.13 10.18
N ASN A 4 -10.28 26.80 9.73
CA ASN A 4 -9.98 25.70 8.83
C ASN A 4 -8.90 24.80 9.40
N THR A 5 -8.92 23.54 8.98
CA THR A 5 -7.86 22.55 9.18
C THR A 5 -7.37 22.05 7.82
N ARG A 6 -6.05 21.83 7.69
CA ARG A 6 -5.48 21.30 6.46
C ARG A 6 -5.44 19.79 6.53
N ILE A 7 -5.97 19.12 5.53
CA ILE A 7 -6.03 17.67 5.47
C ILE A 7 -5.56 17.15 4.11
N ASN A 8 -5.15 15.89 4.03
CA ASN A 8 -5.04 15.14 2.80
C ASN A 8 -5.49 13.70 3.02
N LEU A 9 -6.65 13.36 2.47
CA LEU A 9 -7.26 12.04 2.63
C LEU A 9 -7.11 11.16 1.38
N HIS A 10 -6.43 11.63 0.32
CA HIS A 10 -6.21 10.86 -0.90
C HIS A 10 -4.76 11.03 -1.35
N CYS A 11 -3.94 10.06 -1.05
CA CYS A 11 -2.54 10.01 -1.48
C CYS A 11 -2.02 8.57 -1.54
N HIS A 12 -1.05 8.37 -2.43
CA HIS A 12 -0.51 7.08 -2.81
C HIS A 12 0.96 6.96 -2.44
N SER A 13 1.39 5.74 -2.19
CA SER A 13 2.78 5.40 -1.90
C SER A 13 3.31 4.32 -2.84
N MET A 14 4.57 3.97 -2.65
CA MET A 14 5.22 2.89 -3.39
C MET A 14 4.57 1.49 -3.20
N PHE A 15 3.57 1.37 -2.34
CA PHE A 15 2.81 0.12 -2.19
C PHE A 15 1.76 -0.07 -3.28
N SER A 16 1.41 1.00 -4.00
CA SER A 16 0.59 0.95 -5.23
C SER A 16 1.34 1.57 -6.41
N ASP A 17 0.97 2.76 -6.82
CA ASP A 17 1.50 3.48 -7.98
C ASP A 17 2.05 4.87 -7.63
N GLY A 18 2.10 5.22 -6.34
CA GLY A 18 2.80 6.40 -5.87
C GLY A 18 4.31 6.21 -5.81
N GLU A 19 5.07 7.27 -6.01
CA GLU A 19 6.53 7.26 -5.92
C GLU A 19 7.07 7.23 -4.47
N PRO A 20 6.48 7.95 -3.49
CA PRO A 20 7.09 8.10 -2.17
C PRO A 20 6.93 6.86 -1.31
N THR A 21 7.90 6.63 -0.42
CA THR A 21 7.65 5.74 0.73
C THR A 21 6.64 6.38 1.67
N PRO A 22 5.90 5.61 2.48
CA PRO A 22 4.98 6.17 3.48
C PRO A 22 5.64 7.18 4.41
N GLU A 23 6.90 6.98 4.77
CA GLU A 23 7.66 7.89 5.64
C GLU A 23 7.97 9.22 4.92
N ALA A 24 8.46 9.15 3.68
CA ALA A 24 8.77 10.35 2.90
C ALA A 24 7.51 11.17 2.60
N LEU A 25 6.38 10.49 2.37
CA LEU A 25 5.08 11.13 2.22
C LEU A 25 4.68 11.87 3.52
N ALA A 26 4.77 11.21 4.68
CA ALA A 26 4.44 11.81 5.97
C ALA A 26 5.32 13.04 6.28
N ASP A 27 6.64 12.97 5.99
CA ASP A 27 7.57 14.09 6.16
C ASP A 27 7.15 15.30 5.29
N LYS A 28 6.74 15.07 4.06
CA LYS A 28 6.26 16.13 3.15
C LYS A 28 4.94 16.74 3.62
N LEU A 29 3.97 15.92 4.03
CA LEU A 29 2.69 16.40 4.57
C LEU A 29 2.90 17.24 5.83
N ALA A 30 3.86 16.87 6.67
CA ALA A 30 4.25 17.64 7.85
C ALA A 30 4.78 19.04 7.47
N THR A 31 5.67 19.13 6.47
CA THR A 31 6.20 20.43 6.00
C THR A 31 5.12 21.33 5.41
N ALA A 32 4.05 20.74 4.84
CA ALA A 32 2.89 21.48 4.34
C ALA A 32 1.90 21.91 5.42
N GLY A 33 2.10 21.46 6.68
CA GLY A 33 1.21 21.78 7.80
C GLY A 33 -0.11 21.02 7.76
N VAL A 34 -0.11 19.82 7.18
CA VAL A 34 -1.26 18.91 7.19
C VAL A 34 -1.50 18.44 8.62
N ALA A 35 -2.74 18.50 9.08
CA ALA A 35 -3.14 18.09 10.42
C ALA A 35 -3.68 16.66 10.47
N TYR A 36 -4.30 16.19 9.39
CA TYR A 36 -4.85 14.82 9.26
C TYR A 36 -4.60 14.27 7.87
N ALA A 37 -4.26 12.98 7.79
CA ALA A 37 -3.99 12.32 6.53
C ALA A 37 -4.49 10.87 6.52
N ALA A 38 -4.84 10.37 5.32
CA ALA A 38 -5.07 8.98 5.02
C ALA A 38 -4.16 8.55 3.87
N LEU A 39 -3.63 7.33 3.94
CA LEU A 39 -2.98 6.68 2.81
C LEU A 39 -4.02 5.80 2.14
N THR A 40 -4.17 5.97 0.83
CA THR A 40 -5.22 5.33 0.03
C THR A 40 -4.65 4.56 -1.15
N ASP A 41 -3.57 3.83 -0.92
CA ASP A 41 -2.95 2.97 -1.94
C ASP A 41 -3.99 2.08 -2.63
N HIS A 42 -3.89 1.91 -3.93
CA HIS A 42 -4.81 1.09 -4.71
C HIS A 42 -4.78 -0.37 -4.29
N ASP A 43 -5.94 -0.88 -3.90
CA ASP A 43 -6.21 -2.29 -3.60
C ASP A 43 -5.27 -2.89 -2.54
N THR A 44 -4.62 -2.05 -1.70
CA THR A 44 -3.70 -2.52 -0.66
C THR A 44 -3.70 -1.65 0.58
N ILE A 45 -3.48 -2.30 1.72
CA ILE A 45 -3.34 -1.66 3.03
C ILE A 45 -1.96 -1.90 3.65
N GLU A 46 -1.01 -2.44 2.88
CA GLU A 46 0.33 -2.81 3.36
C GLU A 46 1.13 -1.59 3.86
N GLY A 47 0.89 -0.41 3.29
CA GLY A 47 1.53 0.86 3.69
C GLY A 47 1.02 1.48 4.98
N LEU A 48 -0.20 1.13 5.43
CA LEU A 48 -0.90 1.85 6.51
C LEU A 48 -0.13 1.90 7.83
N ALA A 49 0.42 0.78 8.28
CA ALA A 49 1.14 0.70 9.55
C ALA A 49 2.39 1.61 9.55
N ARG A 50 3.15 1.61 8.46
CA ARG A 50 4.33 2.47 8.28
C ARG A 50 3.94 3.94 8.23
N PHE A 51 2.88 4.26 7.48
CA PHE A 51 2.37 5.63 7.37
C PHE A 51 1.86 6.16 8.71
N HIS A 52 1.08 5.37 9.45
CA HIS A 52 0.61 5.72 10.79
C HIS A 52 1.76 6.05 11.74
N LEU A 53 2.78 5.18 11.80
CA LEU A 53 3.96 5.42 12.63
C LEU A 53 4.74 6.68 12.21
N ALA A 54 4.81 6.97 10.92
CA ALA A 54 5.45 8.16 10.40
C ALA A 54 4.65 9.43 10.76
N LEU A 55 3.32 9.44 10.56
CA LEU A 55 2.45 10.56 10.93
C LEU A 55 2.49 10.86 12.42
N LYS A 56 2.54 9.83 13.26
CA LYS A 56 2.64 9.98 14.71
C LYS A 56 3.88 10.77 15.14
N ARG A 57 5.02 10.60 14.45
CA ARG A 57 6.25 11.38 14.70
C ARG A 57 6.08 12.88 14.46
N HIS A 58 5.15 13.25 13.60
CA HIS A 58 4.84 14.64 13.23
C HIS A 58 3.57 15.18 13.90
N ASN A 59 2.96 14.44 14.83
CA ASN A 59 1.67 14.78 15.44
C ASN A 59 0.55 15.04 14.40
N ILE A 60 0.55 14.30 13.30
CA ILE A 60 -0.50 14.32 12.28
C ILE A 60 -1.49 13.21 12.61
N GLY A 61 -2.78 13.54 12.63
CA GLY A 61 -3.85 12.57 12.85
C GLY A 61 -3.93 11.60 11.66
N PHE A 62 -4.07 10.30 11.98
CA PHE A 62 -4.16 9.22 11.01
C PHE A 62 -5.60 8.75 10.85
N LEU A 63 -5.99 8.43 9.61
CA LEU A 63 -7.22 7.73 9.28
C LEU A 63 -6.86 6.52 8.39
N SER A 64 -7.38 5.33 8.69
CA SER A 64 -7.23 4.20 7.78
C SER A 64 -7.90 4.52 6.44
N GLY A 65 -7.21 4.26 5.34
CA GLY A 65 -7.68 4.53 4.00
C GLY A 65 -7.26 3.45 3.02
N VAL A 66 -8.02 3.29 1.96
CA VAL A 66 -7.67 2.48 0.78
C VAL A 66 -8.51 2.97 -0.40
N GLU A 67 -7.94 2.97 -1.60
CA GLU A 67 -8.68 3.17 -2.84
C GLU A 67 -8.92 1.82 -3.49
N ILE A 68 -10.19 1.39 -3.56
CA ILE A 68 -10.60 0.09 -4.07
C ILE A 68 -10.97 0.22 -5.55
N THR A 69 -10.33 -0.58 -6.40
CA THR A 69 -10.69 -0.66 -7.83
C THR A 69 -11.94 -1.51 -7.99
N THR A 70 -13.04 -0.86 -8.34
CA THR A 70 -14.36 -1.48 -8.51
C THR A 70 -14.82 -1.42 -9.96
N GLN A 71 -15.95 -2.06 -10.26
CA GLN A 71 -16.66 -1.86 -11.51
C GLN A 71 -18.15 -1.59 -11.27
N HIS A 72 -18.73 -0.79 -12.15
CA HIS A 72 -20.15 -0.51 -12.20
C HIS A 72 -20.59 -0.39 -13.67
N GLN A 73 -21.57 -1.20 -14.08
CA GLN A 73 -22.07 -1.23 -15.47
C GLN A 73 -20.95 -1.36 -16.53
N GLY A 74 -19.91 -2.18 -16.20
CA GLY A 74 -18.77 -2.42 -17.09
C GLY A 74 -17.72 -1.31 -17.13
N ARG A 75 -17.90 -0.20 -16.38
CA ARG A 75 -16.91 0.87 -16.20
C ARG A 75 -16.11 0.65 -14.93
N GLU A 76 -14.82 0.95 -14.95
CA GLU A 76 -13.98 0.98 -13.75
C GLU A 76 -14.30 2.23 -12.95
N ILE A 77 -14.55 2.06 -11.65
CA ILE A 77 -14.86 3.12 -10.70
C ILE A 77 -13.98 2.93 -9.47
N HIS A 78 -13.36 3.98 -8.98
CA HIS A 78 -12.57 3.95 -7.76
C HIS A 78 -13.40 4.37 -6.56
N LEU A 79 -13.30 3.59 -5.49
CA LEU A 79 -14.00 3.78 -4.24
C LEU A 79 -13.00 4.03 -3.12
N LEU A 80 -13.03 5.21 -2.52
CA LEU A 80 -12.25 5.50 -1.32
C LEU A 80 -12.98 4.94 -0.10
N ALA A 81 -12.29 4.14 0.68
CA ALA A 81 -12.79 3.64 1.96
C ALA A 81 -11.99 4.27 3.11
N TYR A 82 -12.70 4.70 4.16
CA TYR A 82 -12.07 5.31 5.33
C TYR A 82 -12.61 4.74 6.63
N GLY A 83 -11.77 4.76 7.68
CA GLY A 83 -12.16 4.43 9.05
C GLY A 83 -12.50 2.96 9.29
N PHE A 84 -12.17 2.09 8.37
CA PHE A 84 -12.37 0.63 8.50
C PHE A 84 -11.33 0.00 9.43
N ASP A 85 -11.65 -1.19 9.94
CA ASP A 85 -10.70 -2.05 10.65
C ASP A 85 -9.71 -2.69 9.65
N PRO A 86 -8.41 -2.31 9.67
CA PRO A 86 -7.41 -2.89 8.77
C PRO A 86 -7.18 -4.40 9.01
N LEU A 87 -7.64 -4.95 10.11
CA LEU A 87 -7.53 -6.37 10.42
C LEU A 87 -8.74 -7.18 9.97
N HIS A 88 -9.79 -6.53 9.45
CA HIS A 88 -11.01 -7.22 8.99
C HIS A 88 -10.66 -8.28 7.93
N PRO A 89 -10.95 -9.57 8.19
CA PRO A 89 -10.40 -10.67 7.40
C PRO A 89 -10.92 -10.68 5.97
N GLU A 90 -12.22 -10.40 5.76
CA GLU A 90 -12.83 -10.37 4.44
C GLU A 90 -12.28 -9.22 3.59
N LEU A 91 -12.10 -8.02 4.18
CA LEU A 91 -11.51 -6.87 3.49
C LEU A 91 -10.08 -7.20 3.05
N LYS A 92 -9.25 -7.75 3.94
CA LYS A 92 -7.87 -8.15 3.60
C LYS A 92 -7.83 -9.17 2.47
N ALA A 93 -8.66 -10.21 2.53
CA ALA A 93 -8.71 -11.25 1.51
C ALA A 93 -9.12 -10.67 0.15
N THR A 94 -10.14 -9.80 0.13
CA THR A 94 -10.60 -9.15 -1.11
C THR A 94 -9.52 -8.26 -1.70
N LEU A 95 -8.88 -7.40 -0.90
CA LEU A 95 -7.78 -6.53 -1.39
C LEU A 95 -6.61 -7.35 -1.94
N GLN A 96 -6.24 -8.46 -1.33
CA GLN A 96 -5.20 -9.36 -1.84
C GLN A 96 -5.55 -9.93 -3.23
N LEU A 97 -6.81 -10.30 -3.47
CA LEU A 97 -7.28 -10.77 -4.77
C LEU A 97 -7.20 -9.68 -5.84
N LEU A 98 -7.69 -8.47 -5.52
CA LEU A 98 -7.65 -7.31 -6.43
C LEU A 98 -6.21 -6.93 -6.77
N GLN A 99 -5.31 -6.90 -5.79
CA GLN A 99 -3.89 -6.60 -5.97
C GLN A 99 -3.20 -7.65 -6.85
N HIS A 100 -3.51 -8.93 -6.68
CA HIS A 100 -2.97 -9.99 -7.52
C HIS A 100 -3.35 -9.80 -8.99
N ASP A 101 -4.60 -9.48 -9.25
CA ASP A 101 -5.09 -9.25 -10.62
C ASP A 101 -4.47 -7.98 -11.24
N ARG A 102 -4.33 -6.89 -10.48
CA ARG A 102 -3.65 -5.67 -10.92
C ARG A 102 -2.19 -5.95 -11.34
N ARG A 103 -1.44 -6.70 -10.53
CA ARG A 103 -0.05 -7.11 -10.85
C ARG A 103 0.02 -7.98 -12.11
N SER A 104 -0.95 -8.87 -12.30
CA SER A 104 -1.03 -9.75 -13.48
C SER A 104 -1.28 -8.97 -14.77
N ARG A 105 -2.05 -7.90 -14.72
CA ARG A 105 -2.32 -7.01 -15.87
C ARG A 105 -1.10 -6.18 -16.27
N VAL A 106 -0.32 -5.71 -15.32
CA VAL A 106 0.89 -4.89 -15.57
C VAL A 106 2.04 -5.73 -16.17
N GLN A 107 2.12 -7.01 -15.82
CA GLN A 107 3.20 -7.89 -16.28
C GLN A 107 2.98 -8.53 -17.66
N GLY A 108 1.85 -8.26 -18.34
CA GLY A 108 1.54 -8.71 -19.70
C GLY A 108 1.21 -10.21 -19.82
N PRO A 109 0.88 -10.72 -21.03
CA PRO A 109 0.22 -12.02 -21.25
C PRO A 109 1.09 -13.28 -21.01
N LEU A 110 2.27 -13.16 -20.43
CA LEU A 110 3.23 -14.27 -20.31
C LEU A 110 2.98 -15.26 -19.17
N ARG A 111 1.96 -15.05 -18.31
CA ARG A 111 1.60 -16.05 -17.30
C ARG A 111 0.11 -16.04 -16.97
N ARG A 112 -0.69 -16.74 -17.79
CA ARG A 112 -1.93 -17.31 -17.27
C ARG A 112 -1.55 -18.41 -16.26
N MET A 113 -1.44 -18.05 -14.99
CA MET A 113 -1.47 -19.05 -13.93
C MET A 113 -2.90 -19.54 -13.72
N PRO A 114 -3.07 -20.82 -13.33
CA PRO A 114 -4.41 -21.42 -13.17
C PRO A 114 -5.23 -20.62 -12.17
N SER A 115 -6.45 -20.31 -12.53
CA SER A 115 -7.50 -19.64 -11.77
C SER A 115 -7.99 -20.49 -10.56
N GLN A 116 -7.13 -20.76 -9.58
CA GLN A 116 -7.49 -21.47 -8.36
C GLN A 116 -6.78 -20.92 -7.12
N ILE A 117 -6.82 -19.60 -6.91
CA ILE A 117 -6.69 -19.09 -5.56
C ILE A 117 -8.13 -18.86 -5.09
N GLN A 118 -8.72 -19.89 -4.49
CA GLN A 118 -9.94 -19.71 -3.71
C GLN A 118 -9.54 -18.95 -2.45
N PRO A 119 -10.27 -17.86 -2.10
CA PRO A 119 -10.08 -17.20 -0.82
C PRO A 119 -10.24 -18.24 0.30
N PRO A 120 -9.53 -18.09 1.42
CA PRO A 120 -9.73 -18.95 2.57
C PRO A 120 -11.21 -18.91 2.94
N LYS A 121 -11.88 -20.07 2.96
CA LYS A 121 -13.27 -20.18 3.43
C LYS A 121 -13.28 -19.79 4.91
N LEU A 122 -13.76 -18.60 5.18
CA LEU A 122 -14.19 -18.24 6.53
C LEU A 122 -15.50 -18.97 6.78
N GLU A 123 -15.54 -19.82 7.80
CA GLU A 123 -16.73 -20.58 8.13
C GLU A 123 -17.87 -19.60 8.45
N GLY A 124 -18.92 -19.61 7.62
CA GLY A 124 -20.18 -18.91 7.88
C GLY A 124 -20.48 -17.68 7.04
N GLU A 125 -19.54 -17.17 6.21
CA GLU A 125 -19.80 -16.00 5.35
C GLU A 125 -19.63 -16.31 3.85
N PRO A 126 -20.45 -15.68 2.98
CA PRO A 126 -20.28 -15.83 1.54
C PRO A 126 -18.93 -15.27 1.10
N ALA A 127 -18.17 -16.03 0.31
CA ALA A 127 -16.92 -15.56 -0.27
C ALA A 127 -17.17 -14.29 -1.12
N PRO A 128 -16.27 -13.29 -1.08
CA PRO A 128 -16.42 -12.08 -1.88
C PRO A 128 -16.52 -12.43 -3.37
N ARG A 129 -17.53 -11.89 -4.04
CA ARG A 129 -17.75 -12.11 -5.47
C ARG A 129 -16.87 -11.18 -6.29
N VAL A 130 -15.64 -11.58 -6.51
CA VAL A 130 -14.79 -10.92 -7.52
C VAL A 130 -15.21 -11.45 -8.89
N ALA A 131 -15.58 -10.56 -9.80
CA ALA A 131 -16.00 -10.92 -11.15
C ALA A 131 -14.84 -11.60 -11.91
N ALA A 132 -15.16 -12.31 -13.01
CA ALA A 132 -14.16 -12.91 -13.89
C ALA A 132 -13.18 -11.88 -14.50
N THR A 133 -13.50 -10.60 -14.38
CA THR A 133 -12.67 -9.44 -14.76
C THR A 133 -11.59 -9.11 -13.73
N GLY A 134 -11.55 -9.78 -12.56
CA GLY A 134 -10.65 -9.46 -11.47
C GLY A 134 -11.01 -8.19 -10.69
N LYS A 135 -12.24 -7.68 -10.85
CA LYS A 135 -12.76 -6.50 -10.15
C LYS A 135 -13.97 -6.88 -9.30
N ILE A 136 -14.18 -6.12 -8.23
CA ILE A 136 -15.38 -6.24 -7.39
C ILE A 136 -16.46 -5.27 -7.90
N GLU A 137 -17.73 -5.68 -7.87
CA GLU A 137 -18.85 -4.77 -8.12
C GLU A 137 -18.90 -3.69 -7.03
N ILE A 138 -19.20 -2.45 -7.41
CA ILE A 138 -19.16 -1.32 -6.48
C ILE A 138 -20.12 -1.48 -5.31
N GLU A 139 -21.30 -2.06 -5.52
CA GLU A 139 -22.27 -2.35 -4.47
C GLU A 139 -21.69 -3.31 -3.42
N GLU A 140 -21.03 -4.38 -3.86
CA GLU A 140 -20.37 -5.33 -2.98
C GLU A 140 -19.18 -4.71 -2.23
N ALA A 141 -18.41 -3.84 -2.90
CA ALA A 141 -17.32 -3.10 -2.28
C ALA A 141 -17.81 -2.16 -1.18
N ILE A 142 -18.90 -1.42 -1.42
CA ILE A 142 -19.55 -0.56 -0.43
C ILE A 142 -20.00 -1.39 0.78
N ALA A 143 -20.69 -2.50 0.54
CA ALA A 143 -21.15 -3.39 1.60
C ALA A 143 -19.97 -3.97 2.40
N LEU A 144 -18.89 -4.35 1.74
CA LEU A 144 -17.66 -4.85 2.39
C LEU A 144 -17.01 -3.78 3.27
N VAL A 145 -16.91 -2.55 2.80
CA VAL A 145 -16.38 -1.42 3.57
C VAL A 145 -17.22 -1.20 4.84
N HIS A 146 -18.56 -1.27 4.73
CA HIS A 146 -19.45 -1.14 5.87
C HIS A 146 -19.31 -2.31 6.86
N ARG A 147 -19.18 -3.55 6.38
CA ARG A 147 -18.90 -4.71 7.27
C ARG A 147 -17.60 -4.56 8.01
N ALA A 148 -16.59 -3.94 7.38
CA ALA A 148 -15.32 -3.61 8.02
C ALA A 148 -15.38 -2.37 8.95
N GLY A 149 -16.57 -1.79 9.16
CA GLY A 149 -16.80 -0.64 10.03
C GLY A 149 -16.48 0.71 9.40
N GLY A 150 -16.08 0.76 8.13
CA GLY A 150 -15.68 1.96 7.40
C GLY A 150 -16.83 2.71 6.73
N ARG A 151 -16.45 3.74 5.96
CA ARG A 151 -17.32 4.56 5.11
C ARG A 151 -16.78 4.60 3.69
N ALA A 152 -17.68 4.56 2.71
CA ALA A 152 -17.40 4.47 1.29
C ALA A 152 -17.66 5.80 0.57
N PHE A 153 -16.69 6.26 -0.21
CA PHE A 153 -16.73 7.53 -0.94
C PHE A 153 -16.39 7.31 -2.41
N LEU A 154 -17.08 8.01 -3.30
CA LEU A 154 -16.71 8.04 -4.72
C LEU A 154 -15.43 8.87 -4.88
N ALA A 155 -14.35 8.28 -5.39
CA ALA A 155 -13.11 8.98 -5.72
C ALA A 155 -13.30 9.85 -6.96
N HIS A 156 -12.62 11.01 -7.03
CA HIS A 156 -12.55 11.92 -8.20
C HIS A 156 -13.78 11.85 -9.14
N PRO A 157 -14.99 12.24 -8.68
CA PRO A 157 -16.27 12.01 -9.37
C PRO A 157 -16.32 12.54 -10.81
N LEU A 158 -15.61 13.64 -11.07
CA LEU A 158 -15.57 14.28 -12.39
C LEU A 158 -14.83 13.49 -13.46
N ASN A 159 -14.03 12.49 -13.07
CA ASN A 159 -13.41 11.56 -14.01
C ASN A 159 -14.44 10.61 -14.65
N TYR A 160 -15.61 10.47 -14.05
CA TYR A 160 -16.67 9.59 -14.55
C TYR A 160 -17.77 10.35 -15.26
N GLU A 161 -18.21 11.46 -14.68
CA GLU A 161 -19.27 12.31 -15.25
C GLU A 161 -18.96 13.77 -14.96
N SER A 162 -18.87 14.59 -15.99
CA SER A 162 -18.60 16.04 -15.87
C SER A 162 -19.84 16.90 -16.06
N GLU A 163 -20.90 16.35 -16.68
CA GLU A 163 -22.16 17.04 -16.86
C GLU A 163 -22.98 17.00 -15.57
N PRO A 164 -23.44 18.15 -15.02
CA PRO A 164 -24.05 18.21 -13.68
C PRO A 164 -25.26 17.30 -13.48
N GLY A 165 -26.11 17.16 -14.51
CA GLY A 165 -27.31 16.31 -14.44
C GLY A 165 -26.96 14.81 -14.43
N ALA A 166 -26.04 14.41 -15.31
CA ALA A 166 -25.54 13.04 -15.40
C ALA A 166 -24.77 12.66 -14.12
N LEU A 167 -23.93 13.56 -13.60
CA LEU A 167 -23.23 13.36 -12.34
C LEU A 167 -24.20 13.17 -11.16
N THR A 168 -25.24 14.00 -11.10
CA THR A 168 -26.27 13.90 -10.05
C THR A 168 -27.01 12.56 -10.10
N ALA A 169 -27.35 12.08 -11.31
CA ALA A 169 -27.99 10.79 -11.50
C ALA A 169 -27.05 9.64 -11.12
N PHE A 170 -25.80 9.70 -11.56
CA PHE A 170 -24.77 8.70 -11.23
C PHE A 170 -24.52 8.59 -9.72
N VAL A 171 -24.32 9.71 -9.04
CA VAL A 171 -24.14 9.73 -7.58
C VAL A 171 -25.40 9.24 -6.86
N ALA A 172 -26.61 9.54 -7.39
CA ALA A 172 -27.85 9.03 -6.83
C ALA A 172 -27.97 7.51 -6.90
N ASP A 173 -27.53 6.91 -8.01
CA ASP A 173 -27.48 5.47 -8.20
C ASP A 173 -26.54 4.81 -7.18
N LEU A 174 -25.32 5.33 -7.03
CA LEU A 174 -24.36 4.85 -6.04
C LEU A 174 -24.86 5.05 -4.59
N GLN A 175 -25.55 6.15 -4.32
CA GLN A 175 -26.13 6.38 -2.99
C GLN A 175 -27.23 5.38 -2.66
N ALA A 176 -28.00 4.94 -3.64
CA ALA A 176 -28.98 3.87 -3.45
C ALA A 176 -28.31 2.52 -3.09
N MET A 177 -27.06 2.31 -3.50
CA MET A 177 -26.22 1.16 -3.12
C MET A 177 -25.52 1.34 -1.77
N GLY A 178 -25.70 2.48 -1.09
CA GLY A 178 -25.13 2.75 0.23
C GLY A 178 -23.91 3.67 0.26
N LEU A 179 -23.58 4.37 -0.82
CA LEU A 179 -22.46 5.31 -0.81
C LEU A 179 -22.64 6.39 0.27
N ASP A 180 -21.65 6.58 1.12
CA ASP A 180 -21.69 7.53 2.25
C ASP A 180 -21.31 8.96 1.83
N GLY A 181 -20.45 9.12 0.84
CA GLY A 181 -19.94 10.43 0.47
C GLY A 181 -19.28 10.48 -0.91
N ILE A 182 -18.81 11.66 -1.26
CA ILE A 182 -18.03 11.90 -2.48
C ILE A 182 -16.74 12.66 -2.15
N GLU A 183 -15.72 12.42 -2.93
CA GLU A 183 -14.52 13.26 -2.89
C GLU A 183 -14.81 14.58 -3.59
N VAL A 184 -14.41 15.66 -2.93
CA VAL A 184 -14.40 17.00 -3.54
C VAL A 184 -12.94 17.31 -3.86
N THR A 185 -12.56 17.02 -5.10
CA THR A 185 -11.20 17.21 -5.58
C THR A 185 -10.75 18.65 -5.44
N ALA A 186 -9.51 18.81 -5.07
CA ALA A 186 -8.88 20.10 -4.91
C ALA A 186 -8.07 20.44 -6.15
N ASP A 187 -8.67 20.46 -7.33
CA ASP A 187 -7.99 21.10 -8.44
C ASP A 187 -7.81 22.59 -8.13
N HIS A 188 -6.61 22.88 -7.67
CA HIS A 188 -5.94 24.18 -7.67
C HIS A 188 -6.79 25.43 -7.30
N GLY A 189 -7.40 25.44 -6.11
CA GLY A 189 -7.77 26.73 -5.51
C GLY A 189 -9.24 27.16 -5.53
N GLY A 190 -10.19 26.25 -5.68
CA GLY A 190 -11.61 26.58 -5.50
C GLY A 190 -12.24 27.12 -6.78
N GLY A 191 -12.49 26.24 -7.74
CA GLY A 191 -13.22 26.56 -8.97
C GLY A 191 -14.69 26.17 -8.87
N PRO A 192 -15.48 26.48 -9.92
CA PRO A 192 -16.91 26.16 -10.02
C PRO A 192 -17.19 24.65 -9.86
N GLU A 193 -16.26 23.79 -10.22
CA GLU A 193 -16.33 22.34 -10.07
C GLU A 193 -16.37 21.92 -8.59
N ARG A 194 -15.54 22.53 -7.76
CA ARG A 194 -15.55 22.29 -6.32
C ARG A 194 -16.85 22.71 -5.67
N GLU A 195 -17.36 23.89 -6.05
CA GLU A 195 -18.67 24.38 -5.57
C GLU A 195 -19.80 23.45 -6.00
N MET A 196 -19.79 22.99 -7.25
CA MET A 196 -20.76 22.03 -7.78
C MET A 196 -20.76 20.71 -6.99
N LEU A 197 -19.59 20.13 -6.73
CA LEU A 197 -19.48 18.90 -5.93
C LEU A 197 -19.92 19.08 -4.48
N GLN A 198 -19.59 20.23 -3.87
CA GLN A 198 -20.05 20.57 -2.51
C GLN A 198 -21.56 20.75 -2.45
N ASP A 199 -22.15 21.40 -3.47
CA ASP A 199 -23.59 21.59 -3.57
C ASP A 199 -24.31 20.27 -3.80
N LEU A 200 -23.79 19.41 -4.67
CA LEU A 200 -24.30 18.07 -4.89
C LEU A 200 -24.29 17.26 -3.59
N ALA A 201 -23.16 17.22 -2.88
CA ALA A 201 -23.06 16.52 -1.60
C ALA A 201 -24.05 17.06 -0.56
N ARG A 202 -24.21 18.41 -0.49
CA ARG A 202 -25.15 19.06 0.41
C ARG A 202 -26.61 18.70 0.09
N GLN A 203 -26.98 18.81 -1.18
CA GLN A 203 -28.34 18.48 -1.65
C GLN A 203 -28.71 17.01 -1.40
N ARG A 204 -27.75 16.12 -1.55
CA ARG A 204 -27.92 14.68 -1.36
C ARG A 204 -27.72 14.21 0.10
N GLY A 205 -27.28 15.09 0.99
CA GLY A 205 -26.96 14.74 2.38
C GLY A 205 -25.72 13.87 2.54
N LEU A 206 -24.85 13.82 1.50
CA LEU A 206 -23.63 13.04 1.49
C LEU A 206 -22.51 13.68 2.32
N LEU A 207 -21.59 12.85 2.79
CA LEU A 207 -20.33 13.31 3.39
C LEU A 207 -19.38 13.81 2.30
N ILE A 208 -18.39 14.61 2.70
CA ILE A 208 -17.35 15.11 1.82
C ILE A 208 -15.99 14.63 2.34
N SER A 209 -15.21 13.98 1.49
CA SER A 209 -13.76 13.82 1.68
C SER A 209 -13.01 14.86 0.85
N LEU A 210 -11.79 15.18 1.28
CA LEU A 210 -10.87 16.07 0.56
C LEU A 210 -9.50 15.44 0.49
N GLY A 211 -8.97 15.34 -0.71
CA GLY A 211 -7.64 14.83 -0.98
C GLY A 211 -7.05 15.48 -2.23
N THR A 212 -5.83 15.12 -2.57
CA THR A 212 -5.13 15.66 -3.74
C THR A 212 -4.74 14.60 -4.75
N ASP A 213 -5.12 13.35 -4.50
CA ASP A 213 -4.74 12.20 -5.33
C ASP A 213 -3.22 12.19 -5.62
N LEU A 214 -2.44 12.37 -4.55
CA LEU A 214 -1.01 12.64 -4.60
C LEU A 214 -0.22 11.37 -4.90
N HIS A 215 0.42 11.30 -6.08
CA HIS A 215 1.28 10.19 -6.50
C HIS A 215 2.78 10.49 -6.42
N SER A 216 3.16 11.78 -6.48
CA SER A 216 4.57 12.21 -6.44
C SER A 216 4.76 13.38 -5.47
N ILE A 217 5.89 13.38 -4.77
CA ILE A 217 6.30 14.48 -3.88
C ILE A 217 7.41 15.34 -4.48
N GLY A 218 7.90 14.97 -5.67
CA GLY A 218 8.90 15.74 -6.41
C GLY A 218 8.28 17.01 -7.01
N GLY A 219 8.70 18.20 -6.51
CA GLY A 219 8.13 19.48 -6.96
C GLY A 219 6.77 19.84 -6.37
N ALA A 220 6.19 19.00 -5.51
CA ALA A 220 4.92 19.28 -4.86
C ALA A 220 5.01 20.50 -3.94
N ASP A 221 4.09 21.42 -4.09
CA ASP A 221 3.93 22.61 -3.26
C ASP A 221 2.86 22.39 -2.16
N LYS A 222 2.59 23.42 -1.36
CA LYS A 222 1.59 23.33 -0.30
C LYS A 222 0.18 23.04 -0.82
N SER A 223 -0.18 23.47 -2.01
CA SER A 223 -1.53 23.29 -2.57
C SER A 223 -1.76 21.84 -2.98
N THR A 224 -0.73 21.19 -3.54
CA THR A 224 -0.77 19.78 -3.93
C THR A 224 -0.60 18.81 -2.77
N LEU A 225 -0.06 19.28 -1.62
CA LEU A 225 0.19 18.44 -0.45
C LEU A 225 -0.99 18.42 0.55
N GLY A 226 -2.01 19.25 0.38
CA GLY A 226 -3.16 19.23 1.26
C GLY A 226 -4.14 20.37 1.02
N VAL A 227 -5.36 20.16 1.48
CA VAL A 227 -6.55 20.99 1.24
C VAL A 227 -7.09 21.54 2.54
N GLU A 228 -7.59 22.78 2.50
CA GLU A 228 -8.26 23.41 3.65
C GLU A 228 -9.72 22.93 3.75
N MET A 229 -10.09 22.40 4.91
CA MET A 229 -11.45 22.02 5.25
C MET A 229 -11.94 22.86 6.45
N PRO A 230 -13.17 23.39 6.42
CA PRO A 230 -13.76 24.01 7.61
C PRO A 230 -13.78 23.04 8.78
N VAL A 231 -13.38 23.49 9.98
CA VAL A 231 -13.28 22.66 11.17
C VAL A 231 -14.60 21.94 11.50
N GLU A 232 -15.74 22.60 11.28
CA GLU A 232 -17.05 21.98 11.54
C GLU A 232 -17.37 20.85 10.53
N SER A 233 -16.97 20.99 9.27
CA SER A 233 -17.08 19.92 8.27
C SER A 233 -16.20 18.73 8.64
N TRP A 234 -14.97 19.01 9.08
CA TRP A 234 -14.06 17.98 9.60
C TRP A 234 -14.63 17.24 10.80
N LYS A 235 -15.17 17.96 11.79
CA LYS A 235 -15.83 17.34 12.95
C LYS A 235 -17.03 16.47 12.56
N ARG A 236 -17.83 16.92 11.59
CA ARG A 236 -18.95 16.11 11.06
C ARG A 236 -18.45 14.83 10.40
N PHE A 237 -17.40 14.93 9.56
CA PHE A 237 -16.76 13.79 8.93
C PHE A 237 -16.24 12.80 9.97
N VAL A 238 -15.47 13.23 10.96
CA VAL A 238 -14.93 12.37 12.03
C VAL A 238 -16.04 11.68 12.82
N ARG A 239 -17.11 12.41 13.20
CA ARG A 239 -18.25 11.81 13.94
C ARG A 239 -18.94 10.71 13.13
N SER A 240 -18.97 10.82 11.81
CA SER A 240 -19.60 9.80 10.95
C SER A 240 -18.78 8.51 10.87
N MET A 241 -17.46 8.54 11.18
CA MET A 241 -16.59 7.37 11.19
C MET A 241 -16.82 6.45 12.41
N GLY A 242 -17.57 6.90 13.42
CA GLY A 242 -17.86 6.09 14.62
C GLY A 242 -16.62 5.77 15.47
N SER A 243 -16.74 4.77 16.34
CA SER A 243 -15.64 4.32 17.22
C SER A 243 -14.56 3.51 16.50
N ALA A 244 -14.77 3.15 15.25
CA ALA A 244 -13.79 2.43 14.41
C ALA A 244 -12.65 3.35 13.93
N ALA A 245 -12.87 4.67 13.86
CA ALA A 245 -11.77 5.61 13.85
C ALA A 245 -11.09 5.52 15.22
N GLY A 246 -10.00 4.73 15.32
CA GLY A 246 -9.15 4.72 16.50
C GLY A 246 -8.83 6.16 16.92
N PRO A 247 -8.36 6.44 18.13
CA PRO A 247 -8.31 7.77 18.68
C PRO A 247 -7.60 8.73 17.71
N MET A 248 -8.40 9.51 16.98
CA MET A 248 -7.94 10.65 16.18
C MET A 248 -7.57 11.77 17.17
N THR A 249 -6.59 11.47 18.03
CA THR A 249 -6.14 12.40 19.04
C THR A 249 -5.22 13.44 18.38
N SER A 250 -5.73 14.64 18.20
CA SER A 250 -4.86 15.81 18.25
C SER A 250 -4.33 15.88 19.70
N SER A 251 -3.02 15.70 19.84
CA SER A 251 -2.34 15.46 21.10
C SER A 251 -2.26 16.67 22.06
N ARG A 252 -3.15 17.63 21.96
CA ARG A 252 -3.12 18.82 22.83
C ARG A 252 -4.39 19.12 23.61
N GLU A 253 -5.55 18.68 23.17
CA GLU A 253 -6.82 18.95 23.88
C GLU A 253 -7.40 17.75 24.63
N ALA A 254 -7.00 16.52 24.25
CA ALA A 254 -7.41 15.30 24.98
C ALA A 254 -6.48 14.94 26.15
N GLY A 255 -5.23 15.45 26.15
CA GLY A 255 -4.29 15.28 27.25
C GLY A 255 -4.71 16.04 28.51
N GLU A 256 -5.24 17.23 28.35
CA GLU A 256 -5.61 18.11 29.51
C GLU A 256 -6.97 17.73 30.13
N ALA A 257 -7.89 17.12 29.39
CA ALA A 257 -9.18 16.67 29.92
C ALA A 257 -9.13 15.30 30.61
N LEU A 258 -8.17 14.43 30.26
CA LEU A 258 -8.00 13.12 30.90
C LEU A 258 -7.08 13.16 32.13
N GLU A 259 -6.18 14.14 32.24
CA GLU A 259 -5.34 14.27 33.44
C GLU A 259 -6.10 14.87 34.63
N THR A 260 -7.12 15.68 34.43
CA THR A 260 -7.89 16.28 35.52
C THR A 260 -8.90 15.35 36.17
N ASP A 261 -9.54 14.45 35.39
CA ASP A 261 -10.51 13.48 35.95
C ASP A 261 -9.84 12.27 36.63
N PHE A 262 -8.62 11.92 36.22
CA PHE A 262 -7.90 10.76 36.81
C PHE A 262 -7.18 11.08 38.13
N MET A 263 -6.90 12.37 38.41
CA MET A 263 -6.18 12.78 39.61
C MET A 263 -7.10 13.04 40.81
N GLU A 264 -8.41 13.22 40.61
CA GLU A 264 -9.35 13.52 41.71
C GLU A 264 -9.98 12.26 42.34
N GLU A 265 -10.04 11.13 41.61
CA GLU A 265 -10.51 9.82 42.15
C GLU A 265 -9.41 8.94 42.75
N ALA A 266 -8.15 9.22 42.50
CA ALA A 266 -7.00 8.42 42.98
C ALA A 266 -6.58 8.71 44.41
N GLY A 267 -7.22 9.67 45.08
CA GLY A 267 -6.81 10.25 46.36
C GLY A 267 -7.15 9.44 47.61
N GLN A 268 -7.79 8.30 47.61
CA GLN A 268 -7.99 7.49 48.82
C GLN A 268 -8.41 6.02 48.55
N ARG A 269 -7.51 5.17 48.05
CA ARG A 269 -7.62 3.72 48.35
C ARG A 269 -6.25 3.05 48.48
N ARG A 270 -6.05 2.39 49.61
CA ARG A 270 -4.88 1.64 50.08
C ARG A 270 -4.18 0.81 48.99
N TRP A 271 -3.00 1.22 48.62
CA TRP A 271 -2.13 0.68 47.57
C TRP A 271 -1.23 -0.49 48.00
N SER A 272 -1.49 -1.18 49.14
CA SER A 272 -0.52 -2.11 49.70
C SER A 272 -0.71 -3.62 49.41
N SER A 273 -1.80 -4.04 48.76
CA SER A 273 -2.04 -5.48 48.53
C SER A 273 -2.22 -5.91 47.04
N PHE A 274 -2.19 -4.97 46.11
CA PHE A 274 -2.45 -5.28 44.69
C PHE A 274 -1.19 -5.51 43.83
N ARG A 275 -0.01 -5.07 44.32
CA ARG A 275 1.23 -5.05 43.53
C ARG A 275 1.76 -6.41 43.06
N PRO A 276 1.88 -7.47 43.83
CA PRO A 276 2.50 -8.69 43.29
C PRO A 276 1.60 -9.54 42.41
N ARG A 277 0.26 -9.45 42.58
CA ARG A 277 -0.69 -10.30 41.82
C ARG A 277 -0.92 -9.86 40.37
N ILE A 278 -0.68 -8.60 40.06
CA ILE A 278 -0.84 -8.04 38.70
C ILE A 278 0.54 -7.85 38.02
N VAL A 279 1.51 -7.35 38.74
CA VAL A 279 2.84 -7.03 38.20
C VAL A 279 3.59 -8.29 37.78
N VAL A 280 3.54 -9.34 38.60
CA VAL A 280 4.29 -10.61 38.31
C VAL A 280 3.76 -11.29 37.04
N PRO A 281 2.44 -11.50 36.86
CA PRO A 281 1.93 -12.08 35.61
C PRO A 281 2.18 -11.19 34.39
N SER A 282 2.11 -9.87 34.54
CA SER A 282 2.40 -8.94 33.44
C SER A 282 3.86 -8.97 33.00
N LEU A 283 4.80 -8.99 33.95
CA LEU A 283 6.23 -9.14 33.66
C LEU A 283 6.54 -10.51 33.03
N LEU A 284 5.90 -11.58 33.51
CA LEU A 284 6.04 -12.91 32.94
C LEU A 284 5.52 -12.95 31.49
N ALA A 285 4.37 -12.32 31.21
CA ALA A 285 3.82 -12.23 29.87
C ALA A 285 4.74 -11.45 28.93
N ILE A 286 5.30 -10.32 29.38
CA ILE A 286 6.27 -9.53 28.62
C ILE A 286 7.53 -10.38 28.34
N MET A 287 8.04 -11.08 29.34
CA MET A 287 9.21 -11.93 29.17
C MET A 287 8.97 -13.07 28.18
N LEU A 288 7.82 -13.74 28.27
CA LEU A 288 7.43 -14.78 27.30
C LEU A 288 7.28 -14.21 25.88
N PHE A 289 6.73 -13.01 25.74
CA PHE A 289 6.60 -12.33 24.46
C PHE A 289 7.97 -11.98 23.85
N VAL A 290 8.90 -11.50 24.66
CA VAL A 290 10.28 -11.23 24.23
C VAL A 290 10.97 -12.52 23.80
N VAL A 291 10.84 -13.60 24.58
CA VAL A 291 11.39 -14.91 24.22
C VAL A 291 10.79 -15.45 22.92
N ALA A 292 9.48 -15.28 22.72
CA ALA A 292 8.82 -15.68 21.46
C ALA A 292 9.32 -14.87 20.26
N ILE A 293 9.52 -13.57 20.41
CA ILE A 293 10.08 -12.73 19.33
C ILE A 293 11.50 -13.20 18.99
N TRP A 294 12.38 -13.32 19.96
CA TRP A 294 13.78 -13.66 19.73
C TRP A 294 13.99 -15.13 19.35
N GLY A 295 13.20 -16.04 19.92
CA GLY A 295 13.36 -17.48 19.72
C GLY A 295 12.61 -18.04 18.51
N MET A 296 11.51 -17.40 18.08
CA MET A 296 10.66 -17.93 17.00
C MET A 296 10.48 -16.95 15.86
N ILE A 297 10.14 -15.68 16.13
CA ILE A 297 9.74 -14.74 15.08
C ILE A 297 10.95 -14.27 14.27
N LEU A 298 12.01 -13.81 14.93
CA LEU A 298 13.22 -13.34 14.23
C LEU A 298 13.89 -14.43 13.40
N PRO A 299 14.14 -15.66 13.91
CA PRO A 299 14.72 -16.72 13.09
C PRO A 299 13.79 -17.16 11.94
N ALA A 300 12.47 -17.12 12.14
CA ALA A 300 11.51 -17.41 11.07
C ALA A 300 11.56 -16.34 9.97
N MET A 301 11.64 -15.07 10.34
CA MET A 301 11.78 -13.96 9.38
C MET A 301 13.10 -14.04 8.60
N GLU A 302 14.22 -14.35 9.26
CA GLU A 302 15.51 -14.54 8.60
C GLU A 302 15.42 -15.65 7.54
N ARG A 303 14.84 -16.80 7.89
CA ARG A 303 14.64 -17.92 6.95
C ARG A 303 13.78 -17.51 5.77
N ILE A 304 12.66 -16.83 6.00
CA ILE A 304 11.77 -16.36 4.94
C ILE A 304 12.50 -15.38 4.00
N LEU A 305 13.32 -14.48 4.55
CA LEU A 305 14.12 -13.55 3.76
C LEU A 305 15.20 -14.26 2.94
N GLU A 306 15.87 -15.26 3.53
CA GLU A 306 16.84 -16.07 2.81
C GLU A 306 16.18 -16.90 1.68
N ASP A 307 15.05 -17.53 1.96
CA ASP A 307 14.31 -18.29 0.94
C ASP A 307 13.85 -17.39 -0.21
N ARG A 308 13.33 -16.20 0.09
CA ARG A 308 12.97 -15.21 -0.95
C ARG A 308 14.19 -14.78 -1.78
N LYS A 309 15.35 -14.58 -1.16
CA LYS A 309 16.58 -14.25 -1.90
C LYS A 309 17.00 -15.41 -2.80
N ARG A 310 16.94 -16.65 -2.30
CA ARG A 310 17.26 -17.84 -3.09
C ARG A 310 16.33 -18.01 -4.28
N ASP A 311 15.03 -17.81 -4.07
CA ASP A 311 14.04 -17.90 -5.16
C ASP A 311 14.27 -16.80 -6.20
N MET A 312 14.53 -15.58 -5.79
CA MET A 312 14.88 -14.48 -6.70
C MET A 312 16.13 -14.81 -7.53
N ILE A 313 17.19 -15.31 -6.90
CA ILE A 313 18.41 -15.71 -7.62
C ILE A 313 18.11 -16.85 -8.60
N ARG A 314 17.30 -17.83 -8.21
CA ARG A 314 16.88 -18.93 -9.08
C ARG A 314 16.13 -18.42 -10.31
N GLU A 315 15.16 -17.54 -10.14
CA GLU A 315 14.38 -16.94 -11.25
C GLU A 315 15.28 -16.13 -12.21
N LEU A 316 16.19 -15.33 -11.65
CA LEU A 316 17.17 -14.58 -12.44
C LEU A 316 18.10 -15.52 -13.22
N THR A 317 18.55 -16.61 -12.60
CA THR A 317 19.38 -17.62 -13.25
C THR A 317 18.61 -18.33 -14.36
N HIS A 318 17.36 -18.69 -14.15
CA HIS A 318 16.50 -19.28 -15.20
C HIS A 318 16.32 -18.31 -16.38
N THR A 319 16.16 -17.04 -16.13
CA THR A 319 16.07 -16.02 -17.18
C THR A 319 17.36 -15.96 -17.98
N ALA A 320 18.51 -15.92 -17.31
CA ALA A 320 19.82 -15.95 -17.98
C ALA A 320 20.03 -17.22 -18.79
N LEU A 321 19.67 -18.41 -18.25
CA LEU A 321 19.75 -19.68 -18.97
C LEU A 321 18.84 -19.72 -20.21
N SER A 322 17.69 -19.06 -20.17
CA SER A 322 16.79 -18.98 -21.34
C SER A 322 17.42 -18.25 -22.51
N LEU A 323 18.20 -17.18 -22.23
CA LEU A 323 18.95 -16.44 -23.25
C LEU A 323 20.10 -17.29 -23.84
N LEU A 324 20.77 -18.08 -23.01
CA LEU A 324 21.80 -19.00 -23.49
C LEU A 324 21.20 -20.10 -24.37
N ALA A 325 20.04 -20.67 -23.96
CA ALA A 325 19.34 -21.69 -24.72
C ALA A 325 18.84 -21.17 -26.08
N GLU A 326 18.53 -19.89 -26.21
CA GLU A 326 18.17 -19.29 -27.50
C GLU A 326 19.38 -19.28 -28.46
N ALA A 327 20.52 -18.84 -27.98
CA ALA A 327 21.75 -18.85 -28.80
C ALA A 327 22.16 -20.29 -29.21
N GLU A 328 21.95 -21.29 -28.34
CA GLU A 328 22.17 -22.69 -28.65
C GLU A 328 21.17 -23.24 -29.69
N ARG A 329 19.90 -22.83 -29.62
CA ARG A 329 18.88 -23.21 -30.63
C ARG A 329 19.23 -22.68 -32.01
N GLU A 330 19.70 -21.44 -32.12
CA GLU A 330 20.15 -20.86 -33.40
C GLU A 330 21.37 -21.61 -33.96
N GLU A 331 22.32 -22.02 -33.12
CA GLU A 331 23.46 -22.84 -33.51
C GLU A 331 22.99 -24.21 -34.02
N ARG A 332 22.14 -24.90 -33.28
CA ARG A 332 21.58 -26.23 -33.68
C ARG A 332 20.74 -26.19 -34.95
N ALA A 333 20.06 -25.05 -35.19
CA ALA A 333 19.32 -24.81 -36.42
C ALA A 333 20.24 -24.44 -37.62
N GLY A 334 21.56 -24.35 -37.41
CA GLY A 334 22.51 -23.98 -38.46
C GLY A 334 22.43 -22.51 -38.89
N LEU A 335 21.71 -21.68 -38.16
CA LEU A 335 21.52 -20.24 -38.46
C LEU A 335 22.78 -19.42 -38.17
N ILE A 336 23.55 -19.84 -37.17
CA ILE A 336 24.80 -19.20 -36.76
C ILE A 336 25.86 -20.27 -36.42
N SER A 337 27.12 -19.91 -36.54
CA SER A 337 28.21 -20.80 -36.13
C SER A 337 28.34 -20.82 -34.60
N ARG A 338 28.95 -21.91 -34.08
CA ARG A 338 29.21 -22.06 -32.64
C ARG A 338 29.95 -20.83 -32.03
N SER A 339 30.93 -20.29 -32.74
CA SER A 339 31.65 -19.12 -32.28
C SER A 339 30.79 -17.86 -32.27
N GLN A 340 29.82 -17.74 -33.15
CA GLN A 340 28.83 -16.64 -33.14
C GLN A 340 27.84 -16.82 -31.99
N ALA A 341 27.33 -18.04 -31.76
CA ALA A 341 26.45 -18.35 -30.63
C ALA A 341 27.11 -18.01 -29.29
N GLN A 342 28.37 -18.43 -29.12
CA GLN A 342 29.13 -18.12 -27.89
C GLN A 342 29.38 -16.62 -27.69
N ARG A 343 29.65 -15.87 -28.74
CA ARG A 343 29.78 -14.39 -28.65
C ARG A 343 28.46 -13.75 -28.24
N LYS A 344 27.37 -14.13 -28.91
CA LYS A 344 26.01 -13.64 -28.65
C LYS A 344 25.58 -13.93 -27.21
N ALA A 345 25.84 -15.15 -26.73
CA ALA A 345 25.58 -15.54 -25.35
C ALA A 345 26.34 -14.69 -24.34
N LYS A 346 27.64 -14.45 -24.55
CA LYS A 346 28.46 -13.61 -23.68
C LYS A 346 27.99 -12.16 -23.67
N GLU A 347 27.57 -11.64 -24.82
CA GLU A 347 27.05 -10.29 -24.96
C GLU A 347 25.73 -10.11 -24.19
N TYR A 348 24.78 -11.03 -24.36
CA TYR A 348 23.49 -10.99 -23.67
C TYR A 348 23.66 -11.08 -22.16
N ILE A 349 24.42 -12.06 -21.66
CA ILE A 349 24.64 -12.21 -20.22
C ILE A 349 25.46 -11.01 -19.69
N GLY A 350 26.42 -10.51 -20.46
CA GLY A 350 27.22 -9.35 -20.08
C GLY A 350 26.43 -8.05 -19.97
N ALA A 351 25.29 -7.96 -20.66
CA ALA A 351 24.39 -6.80 -20.61
C ALA A 351 23.35 -6.87 -19.49
N LEU A 352 23.08 -8.08 -18.94
CA LEU A 352 22.09 -8.25 -17.86
C LEU A 352 22.51 -7.51 -16.59
N ARG A 353 21.57 -6.76 -16.05
CA ARG A 353 21.70 -6.07 -14.76
C ARG A 353 20.46 -6.36 -13.91
N TYR A 354 20.66 -6.44 -12.59
CA TYR A 354 19.57 -6.64 -11.63
C TYR A 354 19.84 -5.89 -10.32
N GLY A 355 18.97 -6.04 -9.33
CA GLY A 355 19.08 -5.31 -8.07
C GLY A 355 18.57 -3.86 -8.14
N LYS A 356 18.35 -3.24 -6.99
CA LYS A 356 17.71 -1.91 -6.86
C LYS A 356 18.42 -0.79 -7.64
N GLU A 357 19.74 -0.89 -7.82
CA GLU A 357 20.55 0.15 -8.48
C GLU A 357 21.06 -0.32 -9.83
N GLY A 358 20.65 -1.50 -10.32
CA GLY A 358 21.15 -2.08 -11.55
C GLY A 358 22.66 -2.35 -11.53
N LYS A 359 23.23 -2.52 -10.34
CA LYS A 359 24.67 -2.75 -10.15
C LYS A 359 25.05 -4.23 -10.12
N ASP A 360 24.09 -5.10 -9.84
CA ASP A 360 24.31 -6.54 -9.80
C ASP A 360 24.35 -7.10 -11.24
N TYR A 361 25.16 -8.11 -11.46
CA TYR A 361 25.45 -8.62 -12.78
C TYR A 361 25.77 -10.12 -12.75
N PHE A 362 25.76 -10.73 -13.94
CA PHE A 362 26.19 -12.11 -14.15
C PHE A 362 27.61 -12.16 -14.74
N TRP A 363 28.33 -13.20 -14.41
CA TRP A 363 29.57 -13.59 -15.11
C TRP A 363 29.46 -15.02 -15.57
N ILE A 364 30.34 -15.44 -16.50
CA ILE A 364 30.40 -16.80 -17.03
C ILE A 364 31.78 -17.36 -16.74
N GLN A 365 31.84 -18.52 -16.14
CA GLN A 365 33.05 -19.34 -16.00
C GLN A 365 32.80 -20.75 -16.51
N ASP A 366 33.86 -21.46 -16.88
CA ASP A 366 33.76 -22.88 -17.24
C ASP A 366 33.87 -23.78 -15.99
N MET A 367 33.81 -25.10 -16.21
CA MET A 367 33.90 -26.08 -15.12
C MET A 367 35.33 -26.21 -14.55
N SER A 368 36.32 -25.57 -15.16
CA SER A 368 37.74 -25.52 -14.72
C SER A 368 38.07 -24.16 -14.15
N PRO A 369 37.27 -23.57 -13.32
CA PRO A 369 37.07 -22.17 -12.88
C PRO A 369 37.86 -21.10 -13.68
N ARG A 370 37.80 -21.17 -15.01
CA ARG A 370 38.33 -20.14 -15.90
C ARG A 370 37.25 -19.14 -16.23
N MET A 371 37.52 -17.85 -16.02
CA MET A 371 36.60 -16.80 -16.38
C MET A 371 36.40 -16.69 -17.90
N LEU A 372 35.21 -16.87 -18.38
CA LEU A 372 34.85 -16.75 -19.79
C LEU A 372 34.31 -15.37 -20.15
N MET A 373 33.65 -14.70 -19.21
CA MET A 373 33.13 -13.33 -19.37
C MET A 373 32.84 -12.69 -18.01
N HIS A 374 33.41 -11.51 -17.78
CA HIS A 374 33.11 -10.66 -16.63
C HIS A 374 32.82 -9.24 -17.13
N PRO A 375 31.64 -8.65 -16.82
CA PRO A 375 31.20 -7.41 -17.45
C PRO A 375 31.99 -6.17 -17.02
N TYR A 376 32.55 -6.16 -15.82
CA TYR A 376 33.32 -5.03 -15.27
C TYR A 376 34.83 -5.29 -15.15
N ARG A 377 35.27 -6.53 -15.29
CA ARG A 377 36.65 -6.95 -15.17
C ARG A 377 37.06 -7.82 -16.35
N PRO A 378 37.11 -7.22 -17.58
CA PRO A 378 37.48 -7.95 -18.78
C PRO A 378 38.91 -8.46 -18.73
N ASP A 379 39.75 -7.89 -17.87
CA ASP A 379 41.09 -8.34 -17.57
C ASP A 379 41.16 -9.77 -16.98
N LEU A 380 40.09 -10.23 -16.32
CA LEU A 380 39.98 -11.58 -15.79
C LEU A 380 39.61 -12.62 -16.87
N ASN A 381 39.13 -12.21 -18.02
CA ASN A 381 38.69 -13.13 -19.05
C ASN A 381 39.85 -14.02 -19.53
N GLY A 382 39.65 -15.34 -19.44
CA GLY A 382 40.68 -16.34 -19.78
C GLY A 382 41.58 -16.75 -18.61
N GLN A 383 41.48 -16.08 -17.45
CA GLN A 383 42.28 -16.39 -16.26
C GLN A 383 41.62 -17.47 -15.40
N ASP A 384 42.45 -18.22 -14.66
CA ASP A 384 42.03 -19.10 -13.61
C ASP A 384 41.58 -18.29 -12.39
N VAL A 385 40.34 -18.47 -11.96
CA VAL A 385 39.75 -17.79 -10.81
C VAL A 385 39.49 -18.70 -9.60
N SER A 386 40.10 -19.88 -9.59
CA SER A 386 39.98 -20.82 -8.50
C SER A 386 40.47 -20.29 -7.14
N GLY A 387 41.39 -19.32 -7.18
CA GLY A 387 41.91 -18.64 -5.99
C GLY A 387 41.06 -17.47 -5.46
N PHE A 388 39.95 -17.15 -6.12
CA PHE A 388 39.05 -16.09 -5.66
C PHE A 388 38.14 -16.62 -4.54
N THR A 389 38.23 -16.05 -3.37
CA THR A 389 37.38 -16.36 -2.23
C THR A 389 36.42 -15.21 -1.95
N ASP A 390 35.21 -15.53 -1.45
CA ASP A 390 34.28 -14.55 -0.90
C ASP A 390 34.99 -13.80 0.25
N PRO A 391 34.83 -12.45 0.38
CA PRO A 391 35.38 -11.68 1.51
C PRO A 391 34.97 -12.20 2.90
N ARG A 392 34.02 -13.11 2.96
CA ARG A 392 33.56 -13.75 4.20
C ARG A 392 34.11 -15.18 4.42
N GLY A 393 34.97 -15.68 3.56
CA GLY A 393 35.59 -16.99 3.59
C GLY A 393 34.91 -18.05 2.75
#